data_39d97c9bb9ee9b3555e25f4a212fbda8
#
_entry.id   39d97c9bb9ee9b3555e25f4a212fbda8
#
_cell.length_a   1.000
_cell.length_b   1.000
_cell.length_c   1.000
_cell.angle_alpha   90.00
_cell.angle_beta   90.00
_cell.angle_gamma   90.00
#
_symmetry.space_group_name_H-M   'P 1'
#
loop_
_entity.id
_entity.type
_entity.pdbx_description
1 polymer ?
#
loop_
_entity_poly.entity_id
_entity_poly.type
_entity_poly.pdbx_seq_one_letter_code
_entity_poly.pdbx_strand_id
1 'polypeptide(L)'
;MNLYTQEIRKNPEGLAFDQELDLLKELQKRNPEILDLKNVTATGRVAYDTGLYVLDYQLSYTIVLASSRSMEPVELQESYPVTEVFAEDVQSDADIEALEEDLILPIEGGKIDLSESVADNILLNIPLKVLTPEEEAGQGFIEGNDWKILSEEEYQAAQAIKKEENNPFAGLNGLFDEE
;
A
#
# COMPACT_ATOMS: atom_id res chain seq x y z
N MET A 1 6.52 13.92 15.53
CA MET A 1 7.10 13.71 16.88
C MET A 1 8.55 13.32 16.75
N ASN A 2 9.45 14.00 17.49
CA ASN A 2 10.88 13.69 17.45
C ASN A 2 11.29 12.79 18.61
N LEU A 3 11.99 11.71 18.32
CA LEU A 3 12.60 10.78 19.27
C LEU A 3 14.10 11.10 19.34
N TYR A 4 14.53 11.72 20.42
CA TYR A 4 15.92 12.17 20.57
C TYR A 4 16.84 11.02 20.99
N THR A 5 17.95 10.81 20.30
CA THR A 5 18.92 9.74 20.56
C THR A 5 19.45 9.77 21.99
N GLN A 6 19.65 10.98 22.55
CA GLN A 6 20.10 11.14 23.94
C GLN A 6 19.07 10.63 24.98
N GLU A 7 17.77 10.73 24.68
CA GLU A 7 16.71 10.22 25.56
C GLU A 7 16.59 8.71 25.45
N ILE A 8 16.69 8.17 24.21
CA ILE A 8 16.66 6.73 23.96
C ILE A 8 17.80 6.02 24.70
N ARG A 9 19.02 6.53 24.59
CA ARG A 9 20.21 5.96 25.29
C ARG A 9 20.11 5.96 26.81
N LYS A 10 19.32 6.86 27.40
CA LYS A 10 19.11 6.89 28.86
C LYS A 10 18.14 5.83 29.36
N ASN A 11 17.37 5.21 28.44
CA ASN A 11 16.37 4.21 28.76
C ASN A 11 16.81 2.82 28.24
N PRO A 12 17.44 2.00 29.06
CA PRO A 12 17.94 0.68 28.61
C PRO A 12 16.84 -0.26 28.10
N GLU A 13 15.60 -0.06 28.58
CA GLU A 13 14.44 -0.86 28.14
C GLU A 13 13.75 -0.28 26.89
N GLY A 14 14.29 0.82 26.34
CA GLY A 14 13.70 1.57 25.23
C GLY A 14 12.70 2.62 25.68
N LEU A 15 12.39 3.54 24.77
CA LEU A 15 11.41 4.60 24.96
C LEU A 15 10.12 4.21 24.27
N ALA A 16 9.06 3.95 25.04
CA ALA A 16 7.73 3.65 24.52
C ALA A 16 6.99 4.94 24.10
N PHE A 17 6.17 4.84 23.08
CA PHE A 17 5.30 5.91 22.61
C PHE A 17 3.95 5.37 22.14
N ASP A 18 2.95 6.26 22.20
CA ASP A 18 1.62 6.06 21.66
C ASP A 18 1.17 7.43 21.10
N GLN A 19 1.06 7.52 19.78
CA GLN A 19 0.85 8.78 19.09
C GLN A 19 -0.27 8.68 18.06
N GLU A 20 -1.15 9.69 18.10
CA GLU A 20 -2.08 9.99 17.03
C GLU A 20 -1.49 11.13 16.18
N LEU A 21 -1.50 10.98 14.85
CA LEU A 21 -0.82 11.87 13.91
C LEU A 21 -1.82 12.41 12.88
N ASP A 22 -1.70 13.71 12.55
CA ASP A 22 -2.40 14.32 11.42
C ASP A 22 -1.41 14.54 10.27
N LEU A 23 -1.39 13.61 9.32
CA LEU A 23 -0.46 13.60 8.19
C LEU A 23 -1.14 13.85 6.84
N LEU A 24 -2.47 14.09 6.81
CA LEU A 24 -3.22 14.21 5.56
C LEU A 24 -2.61 15.24 4.60
N LYS A 25 -2.34 16.45 5.09
CA LYS A 25 -1.80 17.54 4.26
C LYS A 25 -0.39 17.27 3.74
N GLU A 26 0.40 16.58 4.52
CA GLU A 26 1.76 16.20 4.16
C GLU A 26 1.76 15.13 3.09
N LEU A 27 0.98 14.07 3.28
CA LEU A 27 0.85 12.98 2.34
C LEU A 27 0.20 13.41 1.02
N GLN A 28 -0.80 14.26 1.04
CA GLN A 28 -1.40 14.82 -0.18
C GLN A 28 -0.43 15.65 -1.03
N LYS A 29 0.58 16.29 -0.45
CA LYS A 29 1.63 16.98 -1.21
C LYS A 29 2.56 16.01 -1.93
N ARG A 30 2.80 14.85 -1.31
CA ARG A 30 3.67 13.79 -1.85
C ARG A 30 2.92 12.87 -2.81
N ASN A 31 1.65 12.57 -2.53
CA ASN A 31 0.77 11.78 -3.38
C ASN A 31 -0.65 12.40 -3.43
N PRO A 32 -0.98 13.13 -4.52
CA PRO A 32 -2.29 13.76 -4.71
C PRO A 32 -3.47 12.78 -4.87
N GLU A 33 -3.22 11.49 -5.08
CA GLU A 33 -4.27 10.46 -5.19
C GLU A 33 -4.91 10.11 -3.83
N ILE A 34 -4.30 10.55 -2.72
CA ILE A 34 -4.86 10.38 -1.39
C ILE A 34 -5.99 11.39 -1.20
N LEU A 35 -7.22 10.90 -1.17
CA LEU A 35 -8.42 11.72 -0.99
C LEU A 35 -8.64 12.11 0.47
N ASP A 36 -8.44 11.17 1.40
CA ASP A 36 -8.56 11.40 2.84
C ASP A 36 -7.68 10.42 3.64
N LEU A 37 -7.34 10.79 4.88
CA LEU A 37 -6.56 9.97 5.81
C LEU A 37 -7.03 10.23 7.23
N LYS A 38 -7.38 9.19 7.96
CA LYS A 38 -7.99 9.26 9.30
C LYS A 38 -7.36 8.26 10.25
N ASN A 39 -7.49 8.55 11.55
CA ASN A 39 -7.14 7.63 12.63
C ASN A 39 -5.71 7.07 12.52
N VAL A 40 -4.76 7.90 12.13
CA VAL A 40 -3.35 7.48 12.04
C VAL A 40 -2.80 7.35 13.44
N THR A 41 -2.51 6.13 13.86
CA THR A 41 -1.93 5.83 15.17
C THR A 41 -0.67 5.01 15.04
N ALA A 42 0.35 5.39 15.82
CA ALA A 42 1.61 4.67 15.90
C ALA A 42 1.91 4.38 17.38
N THR A 43 1.87 3.11 17.75
CA THR A 43 2.10 2.65 19.13
C THR A 43 3.26 1.67 19.15
N GLY A 44 4.30 1.96 19.92
CA GLY A 44 5.49 1.13 19.93
C GLY A 44 6.59 1.62 20.84
N ARG A 45 7.81 1.29 20.48
CA ARG A 45 9.01 1.69 21.22
C ARG A 45 10.20 1.88 20.28
N VAL A 46 11.17 2.66 20.75
CA VAL A 46 12.50 2.73 20.16
C VAL A 46 13.53 2.32 21.22
N ALA A 47 14.46 1.47 20.82
CA ALA A 47 15.55 0.98 21.71
C ALA A 47 16.91 1.24 21.07
N TYR A 48 17.95 1.37 21.91
CA TYR A 48 19.33 1.47 21.48
C TYR A 48 20.06 0.19 21.84
N ASP A 49 20.67 -0.45 20.86
CA ASP A 49 21.51 -1.62 21.05
C ASP A 49 22.72 -1.58 20.11
N THR A 50 23.91 -1.75 20.71
CA THR A 50 25.21 -1.93 20.00
C THR A 50 25.49 -0.95 18.86
N GLY A 51 25.09 0.33 19.01
CA GLY A 51 25.33 1.39 18.02
C GLY A 51 24.14 1.68 17.09
N LEU A 52 23.12 0.84 17.15
CA LEU A 52 21.92 0.95 16.34
C LEU A 52 20.71 1.37 17.18
N TYR A 53 19.77 2.05 16.54
CA TYR A 53 18.46 2.36 17.11
C TYR A 53 17.42 1.58 16.36
N VAL A 54 16.68 0.75 17.09
CA VAL A 54 15.60 -0.07 16.52
C VAL A 54 14.28 0.56 16.91
N LEU A 55 13.51 0.99 15.90
CA LEU A 55 12.18 1.56 16.02
C LEU A 55 11.17 0.51 15.62
N ASP A 56 10.41 0.00 16.60
CA ASP A 56 9.35 -0.99 16.41
C ASP A 56 8.01 -0.40 16.79
N TYR A 57 7.02 -0.41 15.88
CA TYR A 57 5.68 0.06 16.20
C TYR A 57 4.59 -0.62 15.38
N GLN A 58 3.39 -0.63 15.94
CA GLN A 58 2.18 -0.97 15.21
C GLN A 58 1.63 0.31 14.60
N LEU A 59 1.52 0.35 13.28
CA LEU A 59 0.89 1.42 12.52
C LEU A 59 -0.54 1.01 12.18
N SER A 60 -1.51 1.90 12.44
CA SER A 60 -2.90 1.70 12.03
C SER A 60 -3.44 3.02 11.47
N TYR A 61 -4.19 2.94 10.37
CA TYR A 61 -4.82 4.11 9.74
C TYR A 61 -5.98 3.70 8.83
N THR A 62 -6.78 4.70 8.47
CA THR A 62 -7.81 4.58 7.44
C THR A 62 -7.48 5.56 6.32
N ILE A 63 -7.26 5.05 5.10
CA ILE A 63 -6.94 5.85 3.92
C ILE A 63 -8.07 5.76 2.89
N VAL A 64 -8.38 6.87 2.24
CA VAL A 64 -9.34 6.92 1.14
C VAL A 64 -8.59 7.24 -0.15
N LEU A 65 -8.67 6.33 -1.10
CA LEU A 65 -8.04 6.41 -2.42
C LEU A 65 -9.12 6.37 -3.51
N ALA A 66 -8.80 6.90 -4.67
CA ALA A 66 -9.67 6.74 -5.84
C ALA A 66 -9.54 5.33 -6.42
N SER A 67 -10.66 4.71 -6.79
CA SER A 67 -10.63 3.45 -7.55
C SER A 67 -9.82 3.63 -8.83
N SER A 68 -8.98 2.66 -9.15
CA SER A 68 -8.18 2.64 -10.38
C SER A 68 -9.03 2.48 -11.65
N ARG A 69 -10.33 2.25 -11.51
CA ARG A 69 -11.26 2.01 -12.61
C ARG A 69 -12.34 3.09 -12.73
N SER A 70 -13.15 3.26 -11.69
CA SER A 70 -14.29 4.20 -11.69
C SER A 70 -13.94 5.58 -11.14
N MET A 71 -12.80 5.73 -10.46
CA MET A 71 -12.42 6.93 -9.70
C MET A 71 -13.31 7.20 -8.49
N GLU A 72 -14.16 6.26 -8.10
CA GLU A 72 -14.95 6.35 -6.88
C GLU A 72 -14.07 6.20 -5.64
N PRO A 73 -14.40 6.89 -4.53
CA PRO A 73 -13.62 6.79 -3.30
C PRO A 73 -13.75 5.40 -2.67
N VAL A 74 -12.61 4.78 -2.37
CA VAL A 74 -12.50 3.51 -1.67
C VAL A 74 -11.79 3.73 -0.35
N GLU A 75 -12.43 3.33 0.75
CA GLU A 75 -11.86 3.39 2.10
C GLU A 75 -11.15 2.08 2.44
N LEU A 76 -9.87 2.16 2.76
CA LEU A 76 -9.03 1.03 3.17
C LEU A 76 -8.60 1.23 4.62
N GLN A 77 -8.75 0.18 5.43
CA GLN A 77 -8.28 0.14 6.81
C GLN A 77 -7.05 -0.75 6.89
N GLU A 78 -5.94 -0.15 7.30
CA GLU A 78 -4.66 -0.82 7.35
C GLU A 78 -4.14 -0.89 8.79
N SER A 79 -3.52 -2.02 9.15
CA SER A 79 -2.87 -2.21 10.44
C SER A 79 -1.78 -3.25 10.32
N TYR A 80 -0.52 -2.83 10.51
CA TYR A 80 0.65 -3.70 10.38
C TYR A 80 1.82 -3.24 11.26
N PRO A 81 2.72 -4.16 11.62
CA PRO A 81 3.93 -3.82 12.34
C PRO A 81 4.96 -3.20 11.39
N VAL A 82 5.69 -2.22 11.90
CA VAL A 82 6.83 -1.58 11.25
C VAL A 82 8.06 -1.74 12.12
N THR A 83 9.17 -2.13 11.50
CA THR A 83 10.48 -2.17 12.12
C THR A 83 11.47 -1.42 11.24
N GLU A 84 12.11 -0.40 11.79
CA GLU A 84 13.16 0.37 11.12
C GLU A 84 14.40 0.43 11.99
N VAL A 85 15.57 0.38 11.35
CA VAL A 85 16.86 0.45 12.02
C VAL A 85 17.57 1.72 11.60
N PHE A 86 18.11 2.44 12.59
CA PHE A 86 18.81 3.70 12.37
C PHE A 86 20.21 3.66 12.97
N ALA A 87 21.15 4.39 12.35
CA ALA A 87 22.51 4.58 12.86
C ALA A 87 22.87 6.07 12.92
N GLU A 88 23.69 6.41 13.95
CA GLU A 88 24.39 7.71 14.01
C GLU A 88 25.77 7.60 13.32
N ASP A 89 26.41 8.76 13.11
CA ASP A 89 27.81 8.87 12.64
C ASP A 89 28.12 8.27 11.26
N VAL A 90 27.19 8.43 10.32
CA VAL A 90 27.44 8.16 8.89
C VAL A 90 28.34 9.25 8.33
N GLN A 91 29.64 9.02 8.21
CA GLN A 91 30.62 10.04 7.84
C GLN A 91 31.27 9.85 6.47
N SER A 92 31.08 8.70 5.82
CA SER A 92 31.71 8.39 4.55
C SER A 92 30.72 7.75 3.55
N ASP A 93 31.02 7.88 2.25
CA ASP A 93 30.25 7.21 1.19
C ASP A 93 30.25 5.67 1.35
N ALA A 94 31.33 5.11 1.90
CA ALA A 94 31.41 3.70 2.19
C ALA A 94 30.49 3.26 3.35
N ASP A 95 30.28 4.13 4.35
CA ASP A 95 29.33 3.87 5.43
C ASP A 95 27.90 3.92 4.87
N ILE A 96 27.61 4.83 3.94
CA ILE A 96 26.29 4.95 3.28
C ILE A 96 26.00 3.67 2.48
N GLU A 97 26.94 3.18 1.66
CA GLU A 97 26.76 1.94 0.90
C GLU A 97 26.50 0.74 1.82
N ALA A 98 27.24 0.62 2.93
CA ALA A 98 27.03 -0.47 3.90
C ALA A 98 25.65 -0.36 4.60
N LEU A 99 25.19 0.85 4.91
CA LEU A 99 23.87 1.08 5.50
C LEU A 99 22.75 0.77 4.52
N GLU A 100 22.91 1.11 3.24
CA GLU A 100 21.94 0.81 2.19
C GLU A 100 21.81 -0.71 1.96
N GLU A 101 22.93 -1.46 1.99
CA GLU A 101 22.89 -2.93 1.88
C GLU A 101 22.12 -3.58 3.04
N ASP A 102 22.26 -3.05 4.25
CA ASP A 102 21.62 -3.55 5.46
C ASP A 102 20.26 -2.87 5.76
N LEU A 103 19.77 -1.99 4.88
CA LEU A 103 18.53 -1.20 5.06
C LEU A 103 18.54 -0.38 6.36
N ILE A 104 19.69 0.15 6.74
CA ILE A 104 19.87 0.99 7.93
C ILE A 104 19.76 2.46 7.52
N LEU A 105 18.90 3.21 8.20
CA LEU A 105 18.63 4.63 7.92
C LEU A 105 19.61 5.52 8.71
N PRO A 106 20.16 6.59 8.13
CA PRO A 106 20.99 7.54 8.84
C PRO A 106 20.17 8.43 9.76
N ILE A 107 20.70 8.73 10.95
CA ILE A 107 20.11 9.70 11.87
C ILE A 107 20.65 11.10 11.57
N GLU A 108 19.77 12.02 11.25
CA GLU A 108 20.10 13.42 11.05
C GLU A 108 19.75 14.27 12.28
N GLY A 109 20.69 15.10 12.73
CA GLY A 109 20.46 16.03 13.84
C GLY A 109 20.19 15.38 15.21
N GLY A 110 20.59 14.12 15.39
CA GLY A 110 20.47 13.40 16.68
C GLY A 110 19.03 13.07 17.08
N LYS A 111 18.15 12.90 16.11
CA LYS A 111 16.74 12.57 16.33
C LYS A 111 16.20 11.65 15.22
N ILE A 112 15.23 10.82 15.56
CA ILE A 112 14.39 10.07 14.63
C ILE A 112 13.03 10.79 14.56
N ASP A 113 12.57 11.14 13.37
CA ASP A 113 11.26 11.75 13.18
C ASP A 113 10.20 10.66 12.92
N LEU A 114 9.41 10.36 13.95
CA LEU A 114 8.32 9.38 13.86
C LEU A 114 7.28 9.75 12.80
N SER A 115 7.03 11.05 12.59
CA SER A 115 6.02 11.47 11.60
C SER A 115 6.49 11.18 10.18
N GLU A 116 7.78 11.33 9.90
CA GLU A 116 8.39 11.00 8.62
C GLU A 116 8.38 9.49 8.40
N SER A 117 8.83 8.69 9.38
CA SER A 117 8.76 7.22 9.32
C SER A 117 7.33 6.74 9.03
N VAL A 118 6.32 7.24 9.74
CA VAL A 118 4.92 6.88 9.52
C VAL A 118 4.44 7.30 8.13
N ALA A 119 4.79 8.51 7.67
CA ALA A 119 4.40 8.99 6.34
C ALA A 119 4.99 8.13 5.22
N ASP A 120 6.26 7.78 5.33
CA ASP A 120 6.96 6.93 4.35
C ASP A 120 6.36 5.52 4.31
N ASN A 121 6.09 4.92 5.46
CA ASN A 121 5.47 3.60 5.54
C ASN A 121 4.04 3.58 4.97
N ILE A 122 3.25 4.62 5.19
CA ILE A 122 1.92 4.75 4.55
C ILE A 122 2.07 4.80 3.03
N LEU A 123 2.99 5.64 2.50
CA LEU A 123 3.18 5.78 1.05
C LEU A 123 3.68 4.48 0.40
N LEU A 124 4.59 3.77 1.05
CA LEU A 124 5.12 2.49 0.57
C LEU A 124 4.07 1.38 0.55
N ASN A 125 3.06 1.46 1.43
CA ASN A 125 2.01 0.46 1.54
C ASN A 125 0.76 0.77 0.68
N ILE A 126 0.73 1.86 -0.07
CA ILE A 126 -0.37 2.15 -1.00
C ILE A 126 -0.41 1.08 -2.09
N PRO A 127 -1.54 0.36 -2.25
CA PRO A 127 -1.64 -0.69 -3.26
C PRO A 127 -1.59 -0.10 -4.67
N LEU A 128 -0.93 -0.81 -5.60
CA LEU A 128 -0.85 -0.41 -7.01
C LEU A 128 -2.20 -0.40 -7.72
N LYS A 129 -3.18 -1.11 -7.18
CA LYS A 129 -4.53 -1.22 -7.73
C LYS A 129 -5.54 -1.16 -6.60
N VAL A 130 -6.42 -0.19 -6.68
CA VAL A 130 -7.54 0.00 -5.75
C VAL A 130 -8.84 -0.21 -6.52
N LEU A 131 -9.73 -1.05 -6.01
CA LEU A 131 -11.02 -1.34 -6.62
C LEU A 131 -12.12 -1.22 -5.56
N THR A 132 -13.32 -0.85 -5.99
CA THR A 132 -14.50 -0.99 -5.15
C THR A 132 -14.88 -2.45 -4.99
N PRO A 133 -15.63 -2.85 -3.95
CA PRO A 133 -16.11 -4.24 -3.79
C PRO A 133 -16.91 -4.75 -5.00
N GLU A 134 -17.64 -3.87 -5.68
CA GLU A 134 -18.39 -4.20 -6.90
C GLU A 134 -17.47 -4.49 -8.08
N GLU A 135 -16.42 -3.69 -8.22
CA GLU A 135 -15.39 -3.87 -9.25
C GLU A 135 -14.54 -5.12 -9.02
N GLU A 136 -14.26 -5.47 -7.77
CA GLU A 136 -13.59 -6.73 -7.41
C GLU A 136 -14.45 -7.95 -7.74
N ALA A 137 -15.77 -7.83 -7.56
CA ALA A 137 -16.73 -8.86 -7.95
C ALA A 137 -16.96 -8.96 -9.47
N GLY A 138 -16.18 -8.22 -10.27
CA GLY A 138 -16.30 -8.22 -11.73
C GLY A 138 -17.50 -7.43 -12.26
N GLN A 139 -18.09 -6.58 -11.43
CA GLN A 139 -19.18 -5.67 -11.79
C GLN A 139 -18.64 -4.26 -12.04
N GLY A 140 -19.47 -3.37 -12.60
CA GLY A 140 -19.09 -1.95 -12.77
C GLY A 140 -18.08 -1.69 -13.89
N PHE A 141 -18.08 -2.52 -14.95
CA PHE A 141 -17.33 -2.18 -16.15
C PHE A 141 -17.94 -0.94 -16.83
N ILE A 142 -17.06 0.00 -17.19
CA ILE A 142 -17.50 1.19 -17.93
C ILE A 142 -17.96 0.74 -19.31
N GLU A 143 -19.22 1.03 -19.64
CA GLU A 143 -19.79 0.78 -20.97
C GLU A 143 -19.93 2.12 -21.71
N GLY A 144 -19.57 2.15 -23.00
CA GLY A 144 -19.84 3.24 -23.91
C GLY A 144 -20.97 2.86 -24.89
N ASN A 145 -21.44 3.83 -25.68
CA ASN A 145 -22.50 3.57 -26.66
C ASN A 145 -22.15 2.48 -27.69
N ASP A 146 -20.86 2.30 -27.98
CA ASP A 146 -20.37 1.38 -29.03
C ASP A 146 -19.29 0.42 -28.53
N TRP A 147 -18.99 0.40 -27.23
CA TRP A 147 -17.95 -0.46 -26.64
C TRP A 147 -18.32 -0.89 -25.23
N LYS A 148 -17.88 -2.09 -24.86
CA LYS A 148 -18.02 -2.69 -23.54
C LYS A 148 -16.70 -3.32 -23.13
N ILE A 149 -16.25 -3.07 -21.91
CA ILE A 149 -15.15 -3.79 -21.31
C ILE A 149 -15.73 -5.07 -20.70
N LEU A 150 -15.21 -6.22 -21.10
CA LEU A 150 -15.59 -7.53 -20.60
C LEU A 150 -14.44 -8.09 -19.76
N SER A 151 -14.75 -8.86 -18.73
CA SER A 151 -13.76 -9.74 -18.10
C SER A 151 -13.29 -10.81 -19.08
N GLU A 152 -12.14 -11.44 -18.83
CA GLU A 152 -11.66 -12.55 -19.65
C GLU A 152 -12.69 -13.69 -19.76
N GLU A 153 -13.37 -13.99 -18.65
CA GLU A 153 -14.41 -15.02 -18.59
C GLU A 153 -15.64 -14.65 -19.43
N GLU A 154 -16.11 -13.39 -19.33
CA GLU A 154 -17.23 -12.89 -20.14
C GLU A 154 -16.88 -12.82 -21.63
N TYR A 155 -15.63 -12.45 -21.95
CA TYR A 155 -15.15 -12.44 -23.33
C TYR A 155 -15.10 -13.86 -23.92
N GLN A 156 -14.60 -14.85 -23.17
CA GLN A 156 -14.59 -16.25 -23.60
C GLN A 156 -15.99 -16.80 -23.77
N ALA A 157 -16.92 -16.50 -22.84
CA ALA A 157 -18.32 -16.88 -22.96
C ALA A 157 -18.98 -16.25 -24.19
N ALA A 158 -18.77 -14.96 -24.42
CA ALA A 158 -19.29 -14.25 -25.60
C ALA A 158 -18.70 -14.80 -26.93
N GLN A 159 -17.42 -15.18 -26.92
CA GLN A 159 -16.81 -15.84 -28.08
C GLN A 159 -17.39 -17.25 -28.35
N ALA A 160 -17.68 -18.01 -27.30
CA ALA A 160 -18.30 -19.33 -27.44
C ALA A 160 -19.68 -19.24 -28.08
N ILE A 161 -20.52 -18.30 -27.61
CA ILE A 161 -21.84 -18.04 -28.16
C ILE A 161 -21.74 -17.60 -29.64
N LYS A 162 -20.83 -16.66 -29.95
CA LYS A 162 -20.64 -16.23 -31.37
C LYS A 162 -20.13 -17.33 -32.28
N LYS A 163 -19.31 -18.27 -31.76
CA LYS A 163 -18.87 -19.44 -32.54
C LYS A 163 -20.00 -20.42 -32.82
N GLU A 164 -20.93 -20.61 -31.90
CA GLU A 164 -22.12 -21.44 -32.10
C GLU A 164 -23.10 -20.77 -33.09
N GLU A 165 -23.37 -19.47 -32.95
CA GLU A 165 -24.26 -18.75 -33.86
C GLU A 165 -23.71 -18.61 -35.29
N ASN A 166 -22.40 -18.45 -35.46
CA ASN A 166 -21.74 -18.34 -36.76
C ASN A 166 -21.21 -19.67 -37.32
N ASN A 167 -21.57 -20.80 -36.71
CA ASN A 167 -21.17 -22.13 -37.23
C ASN A 167 -22.03 -22.50 -38.40
N PRO A 168 -21.53 -22.44 -39.68
CA PRO A 168 -22.31 -22.82 -40.87
C PRO A 168 -22.70 -24.30 -40.88
N PHE A 169 -22.14 -25.09 -39.96
CA PHE A 169 -22.42 -26.53 -39.82
C PHE A 169 -23.33 -26.84 -38.63
N ALA A 170 -23.80 -25.86 -37.85
CA ALA A 170 -24.68 -26.09 -36.71
C ALA A 170 -25.99 -26.82 -37.10
N GLY A 171 -26.48 -26.60 -38.31
CA GLY A 171 -27.66 -27.31 -38.85
C GLY A 171 -27.41 -28.77 -39.28
N LEU A 172 -26.17 -29.24 -39.27
CA LEU A 172 -25.83 -30.64 -39.65
C LEU A 172 -25.71 -31.57 -38.44
N ASN A 173 -25.59 -31.04 -37.21
CA ASN A 173 -25.50 -31.86 -36.00
C ASN A 173 -26.77 -32.66 -35.70
N GLY A 174 -27.92 -32.32 -36.29
CA GLY A 174 -29.15 -33.08 -36.16
C GLY A 174 -29.39 -34.11 -37.27
N LEU A 175 -28.52 -34.23 -38.27
CA LEU A 175 -28.70 -35.13 -39.42
C LEU A 175 -28.04 -36.50 -39.20
N PHE A 176 -27.25 -36.71 -38.14
CA PHE A 176 -26.52 -37.94 -37.85
C PHE A 176 -27.02 -38.68 -36.59
N ASP A 177 -28.04 -38.17 -35.90
CA ASP A 177 -28.62 -38.82 -34.72
C ASP A 177 -29.89 -39.66 -35.00
N GLU A 178 -30.13 -40.07 -36.26
CA GLU A 178 -31.14 -41.08 -36.60
C GLU A 178 -30.44 -42.38 -37.05
N GLU A 179 -30.09 -43.24 -36.06
CA GLU A 179 -30.15 -44.70 -36.14
C GLU A 179 -30.28 -45.34 -34.76
#